data_b8d72908df925e9281529f9ec629c133
#
_entry.id   b8d72908df925e9281529f9ec629c133
#
_cell.length_a   1.000
_cell.length_b   1.000
_cell.length_c   1.000
_cell.angle_alpha   90.00
_cell.angle_beta   90.00
_cell.angle_gamma   90.00
#
_symmetry.space_group_name_H-M   'P 1'
#
loop_
_entity.id
_entity.type
_entity.pdbx_description
1 polymer ?
#
loop_
_entity_poly.entity_id
_entity_poly.type
_entity_poly.pdbx_seq_one_letter_code
_entity_poly.pdbx_strand_id
1 'polypeptide(L)'
;MAWSITHGAEVGHWVAPRVAGQYHAEMSQAIGLVREGKIVAGVIYENWNGASIVTHIAIEGRLTPGYLYVIYRFPFVQCGARKIIAPVSATNTKSTTMCEDMGFIIEARIADATPGGDLLMFTMTADKCKYLGDRYGKKCQSPASA
;
A
#
# COMPACT_ATOMS: atom_id res chain seq x y z
N MET A 1 -6.76 -2.90 22.16
CA MET A 1 -7.57 -2.19 21.16
C MET A 1 -7.83 -3.10 19.98
N ALA A 2 -9.08 -3.19 19.59
CA ALA A 2 -9.46 -4.07 18.49
C ALA A 2 -9.03 -3.49 17.14
N TRP A 3 -8.46 -4.34 16.33
CA TRP A 3 -8.14 -4.02 14.95
C TRP A 3 -8.44 -5.24 14.08
N SER A 4 -8.72 -4.99 12.80
CA SER A 4 -8.95 -6.06 11.84
C SER A 4 -8.52 -5.61 10.45
N ILE A 5 -8.36 -6.60 9.57
CA ILE A 5 -8.02 -6.37 8.17
C ILE A 5 -9.27 -6.62 7.35
N THR A 6 -9.57 -5.70 6.44
CA THR A 6 -10.71 -5.82 5.55
C THR A 6 -10.28 -5.64 4.10
N HIS A 7 -11.13 -6.09 3.17
CA HIS A 7 -10.83 -6.09 1.74
C HIS A 7 -12.02 -5.51 0.97
N GLY A 8 -11.76 -5.08 -0.25
CA GLY A 8 -12.78 -4.80 -1.22
C GLY A 8 -13.14 -3.33 -1.40
N ALA A 9 -14.33 -3.10 -1.97
CA ALA A 9 -14.73 -1.79 -2.48
C ALA A 9 -14.77 -0.68 -1.43
N GLU A 10 -15.16 -0.98 -0.21
CA GLU A 10 -15.20 0.01 0.86
C GLU A 10 -13.81 0.60 1.10
N VAL A 11 -12.80 -0.25 1.12
CA VAL A 11 -11.39 0.19 1.25
C VAL A 11 -10.97 1.01 0.05
N GLY A 12 -11.28 0.52 -1.17
CA GLY A 12 -10.92 1.22 -2.40
C GLY A 12 -11.51 2.63 -2.45
N HIS A 13 -12.77 2.77 -2.08
CA HIS A 13 -13.43 4.08 -2.04
C HIS A 13 -12.90 4.99 -0.94
N TRP A 14 -12.36 4.41 0.14
CA TRP A 14 -11.71 5.19 1.18
C TRP A 14 -10.33 5.69 0.75
N VAL A 15 -9.55 4.84 0.05
CA VAL A 15 -8.20 5.19 -0.39
C VAL A 15 -8.21 6.20 -1.55
N ALA A 16 -9.06 5.99 -2.56
CA ALA A 16 -9.00 6.74 -3.81
C ALA A 16 -8.96 8.27 -3.66
N PRO A 17 -9.81 8.90 -2.84
CA PRO A 17 -9.74 10.37 -2.69
C PRO A 17 -8.49 10.86 -1.97
N ARG A 18 -7.73 9.99 -1.34
CA ARG A 18 -6.54 10.32 -0.54
C ARG A 18 -5.24 10.15 -1.32
N VAL A 19 -5.31 9.61 -2.52
CA VAL A 19 -4.15 9.32 -3.37
C VAL A 19 -4.37 9.89 -4.76
N ALA A 20 -3.33 9.87 -5.61
CA ALA A 20 -3.42 10.29 -7.00
C ALA A 20 -3.87 9.14 -7.91
N GLY A 21 -4.67 8.22 -7.38
CA GLY A 21 -5.15 7.04 -8.11
C GLY A 21 -6.66 6.97 -8.09
N GLN A 22 -7.18 5.94 -8.74
CA GLN A 22 -8.59 5.64 -8.78
C GLN A 22 -8.81 4.18 -8.38
N TYR A 23 -10.00 3.89 -7.88
CA TYR A 23 -10.38 2.51 -7.58
C TYR A 23 -11.36 2.02 -8.64
N HIS A 24 -11.04 0.88 -9.24
CA HIS A 24 -11.89 0.20 -10.21
C HIS A 24 -12.19 -1.20 -9.69
N ALA A 25 -13.42 -1.43 -9.25
CA ALA A 25 -13.81 -2.66 -8.56
C ALA A 25 -13.47 -3.95 -9.34
N GLU A 26 -13.50 -3.90 -10.66
CA GLU A 26 -13.23 -5.07 -11.50
C GLU A 26 -11.74 -5.29 -11.78
N MET A 27 -10.91 -4.25 -11.61
CA MET A 27 -9.51 -4.26 -12.02
C MET A 27 -8.54 -4.02 -10.86
N SER A 28 -9.05 -3.68 -9.69
CA SER A 28 -8.24 -3.33 -8.53
C SER A 28 -8.55 -4.25 -7.36
N GLN A 29 -7.55 -4.44 -6.50
CA GLN A 29 -7.73 -5.07 -5.20
C GLN A 29 -7.48 -4.01 -4.12
N ALA A 30 -8.07 -4.18 -2.95
CA ALA A 30 -7.85 -3.23 -1.86
C ALA A 30 -7.81 -3.96 -0.52
N ILE A 31 -6.84 -3.58 0.32
CA ILE A 31 -6.67 -4.16 1.66
C ILE A 31 -6.59 -3.03 2.66
N GLY A 32 -7.47 -3.04 3.65
CA GLY A 32 -7.57 -1.98 4.64
C GLY A 32 -7.35 -2.44 6.06
N LEU A 33 -6.97 -1.50 6.92
CA LEU A 33 -6.85 -1.69 8.35
C LEU A 33 -7.99 -0.95 9.04
N VAL A 34 -8.76 -1.68 9.82
CA VAL A 34 -9.87 -1.14 10.62
C VAL A 34 -9.43 -1.12 12.08
N ARG A 35 -9.61 0.00 12.74
CA ARG A 35 -9.41 0.13 14.19
C ARG A 35 -10.64 0.79 14.78
N GLU A 36 -11.20 0.14 15.79
CA GLU A 36 -12.40 0.63 16.49
C GLU A 36 -13.55 0.96 15.52
N GLY A 37 -13.74 0.08 14.53
CA GLY A 37 -14.83 0.21 13.57
C GLY A 37 -14.59 1.19 12.42
N LYS A 38 -13.42 1.81 12.35
CA LYS A 38 -13.10 2.78 11.29
C LYS A 38 -11.90 2.36 10.48
N ILE A 39 -11.95 2.61 9.16
CA ILE A 39 -10.80 2.42 8.30
C ILE A 39 -9.77 3.51 8.61
N VAL A 40 -8.55 3.11 8.94
CA VAL A 40 -7.47 4.04 9.28
C VAL A 40 -6.30 3.93 8.30
N ALA A 41 -6.28 2.93 7.44
CA ALA A 41 -5.30 2.79 6.39
C ALA A 41 -5.85 1.90 5.29
N GLY A 42 -5.34 2.05 4.08
CA GLY A 42 -5.73 1.20 2.97
C GLY A 42 -4.72 1.24 1.84
N VAL A 43 -4.68 0.17 1.07
CA VAL A 43 -3.85 0.04 -0.13
C VAL A 43 -4.72 -0.41 -1.28
N ILE A 44 -4.60 0.28 -2.41
CA ILE A 44 -5.16 -0.18 -3.68
C ILE A 44 -4.03 -0.80 -4.50
N TYR A 45 -4.30 -1.97 -5.09
CA TYR A 45 -3.39 -2.66 -6.00
C TYR A 45 -4.03 -2.73 -7.38
N GLU A 46 -3.25 -2.36 -8.41
CA GLU A 46 -3.75 -2.35 -9.79
C GLU A 46 -2.63 -2.64 -10.79
N ASN A 47 -3.01 -2.83 -12.04
CA ASN A 47 -2.09 -3.00 -13.16
C ASN A 47 -1.10 -4.17 -12.98
N TRP A 48 -1.58 -5.29 -12.43
CA TRP A 48 -0.80 -6.51 -12.39
C TRP A 48 -0.50 -6.97 -13.82
N ASN A 49 0.79 -7.16 -14.14
CA ASN A 49 1.21 -7.51 -15.50
C ASN A 49 2.06 -8.79 -15.56
N GLY A 50 2.10 -9.57 -14.49
CA GLY A 50 2.94 -10.76 -14.40
C GLY A 50 4.32 -10.51 -13.81
N ALA A 51 4.71 -9.26 -13.63
CA ALA A 51 6.03 -8.89 -13.09
C ALA A 51 5.92 -7.81 -12.01
N SER A 52 5.08 -6.82 -12.21
CA SER A 52 4.93 -5.69 -11.28
C SER A 52 3.47 -5.40 -11.00
N ILE A 53 3.24 -4.69 -9.90
CA ILE A 53 1.92 -4.22 -9.51
C ILE A 53 2.04 -2.79 -9.00
N VAL A 54 1.06 -1.96 -9.33
CA VAL A 54 1.02 -0.57 -8.86
C VAL A 54 0.24 -0.52 -7.56
N THR A 55 0.76 0.21 -6.58
CA THR A 55 0.14 0.38 -5.26
C THR A 55 -0.12 1.84 -4.97
N HIS A 56 -1.25 2.10 -4.32
CA HIS A 56 -1.59 3.41 -3.78
C HIS A 56 -1.92 3.23 -2.30
N ILE A 57 -1.15 3.88 -1.42
CA ILE A 57 -1.24 3.68 0.03
C ILE A 57 -1.70 4.97 0.70
N ALA A 58 -2.71 4.89 1.54
CA ALA A 58 -3.16 6.00 2.36
C ALA A 58 -3.22 5.57 3.83
N ILE A 59 -2.69 6.41 4.72
CA ILE A 59 -2.59 6.13 6.15
C ILE A 59 -3.08 7.34 6.93
N GLU A 60 -4.07 7.12 7.80
CA GLU A 60 -4.56 8.18 8.70
C GLU A 60 -4.52 7.75 10.16
N GLY A 61 -4.09 6.53 10.45
CA GLY A 61 -3.99 6.04 11.81
C GLY A 61 -2.78 5.16 11.99
N ARG A 62 -2.64 4.65 13.21
CA ARG A 62 -1.51 3.82 13.58
C ARG A 62 -1.60 2.45 12.91
N LEU A 63 -0.52 2.05 12.25
CA LEU A 63 -0.42 0.74 11.62
C LEU A 63 -0.06 -0.35 12.62
N THR A 64 -0.43 -1.59 12.29
CA THR A 64 -0.01 -2.77 13.06
C THR A 64 1.04 -3.55 12.26
N PRO A 65 1.96 -4.27 12.93
CA PRO A 65 2.91 -5.13 12.23
C PRO A 65 2.25 -6.18 11.35
N GLY A 66 1.11 -6.74 11.81
CA GLY A 66 0.37 -7.72 11.02
C GLY A 66 -0.21 -7.15 9.75
N TYR A 67 -0.71 -5.92 9.78
CA TYR A 67 -1.21 -5.27 8.57
C TYR A 67 -0.07 -5.02 7.58
N LEU A 68 1.08 -4.57 8.05
CA LEU A 68 2.26 -4.37 7.19
C LEU A 68 2.66 -5.67 6.50
N TYR A 69 2.66 -6.78 7.23
CA TYR A 69 2.93 -8.08 6.62
C TYR A 69 1.93 -8.41 5.50
N VAL A 70 0.64 -8.24 5.77
CA VAL A 70 -0.41 -8.60 4.82
C VAL A 70 -0.35 -7.78 3.54
N ILE A 71 -0.12 -6.46 3.64
CA ILE A 71 -0.11 -5.59 2.46
C ILE A 71 1.10 -5.81 1.54
N TYR A 72 2.19 -6.38 2.06
CA TYR A 72 3.35 -6.74 1.23
C TYR A 72 3.34 -8.20 0.83
N ARG A 73 2.75 -9.09 1.65
CA ARG A 73 2.58 -10.49 1.29
C ARG A 73 1.70 -10.66 0.05
N PHE A 74 0.65 -9.88 -0.05
CA PHE A 74 -0.26 -9.98 -1.19
C PHE A 74 0.48 -9.80 -2.53
N PRO A 75 1.16 -8.68 -2.79
CA PRO A 75 1.85 -8.52 -4.08
C PRO A 75 3.05 -9.44 -4.25
N PHE A 76 3.89 -9.59 -3.25
CA PHE A 76 5.15 -10.31 -3.41
C PHE A 76 5.01 -11.82 -3.33
N VAL A 77 4.15 -12.34 -2.48
CA VAL A 77 4.00 -13.78 -2.25
C VAL A 77 2.80 -14.34 -3.00
N GLN A 78 1.63 -13.76 -2.82
CA GLN A 78 0.40 -14.29 -3.43
C GLN A 78 0.35 -14.02 -4.93
N CYS A 79 0.76 -12.84 -5.38
CA CYS A 79 0.82 -12.52 -6.82
C CYS A 79 2.15 -12.92 -7.46
N GLY A 80 3.22 -13.02 -6.67
CA GLY A 80 4.55 -13.31 -7.18
C GLY A 80 5.21 -12.14 -7.90
N ALA A 81 4.85 -10.90 -7.52
CA ALA A 81 5.45 -9.71 -8.12
C ALA A 81 6.94 -9.63 -7.82
N ARG A 82 7.72 -9.22 -8.81
CA ARG A 82 9.14 -8.92 -8.62
C ARG A 82 9.34 -7.51 -8.07
N LYS A 83 8.39 -6.61 -8.36
CA LYS A 83 8.49 -5.20 -8.00
C LYS A 83 7.12 -4.63 -7.75
N ILE A 84 7.00 -3.79 -6.72
CA ILE A 84 5.83 -2.94 -6.54
C ILE A 84 6.20 -1.49 -6.85
N ILE A 85 5.25 -0.77 -7.43
CA ILE A 85 5.42 0.60 -7.90
C ILE A 85 4.42 1.49 -7.18
N ALA A 86 4.90 2.57 -6.58
CA ALA A 86 4.05 3.55 -5.91
C ALA A 86 4.26 4.92 -6.56
N PRO A 87 3.37 5.34 -7.47
CA PRO A 87 3.46 6.68 -8.06
C PRO A 87 2.96 7.72 -7.05
N VAL A 88 3.77 8.74 -6.80
CA VAL A 88 3.48 9.77 -5.80
C VAL A 88 3.85 11.14 -6.35
N SER A 89 2.95 12.12 -6.19
CA SER A 89 3.29 13.51 -6.52
C SER A 89 4.45 13.99 -5.64
N ALA A 90 5.43 14.65 -6.25
CA ALA A 90 6.58 15.19 -5.53
C ALA A 90 6.18 16.22 -4.46
N THR A 91 5.01 16.83 -4.59
CA THR A 91 4.49 17.81 -3.63
C THR A 91 3.75 17.17 -2.46
N ASN A 92 3.47 15.87 -2.53
CA ASN A 92 2.82 15.14 -1.44
C ASN A 92 3.86 14.65 -0.44
N THR A 93 4.28 15.55 0.45
CA THR A 93 5.34 15.27 1.42
C THR A 93 5.02 14.12 2.35
N LYS A 94 3.75 14.00 2.77
CA LYS A 94 3.30 12.91 3.65
C LYS A 94 3.53 11.54 2.98
N SER A 95 3.14 11.41 1.73
CA SER A 95 3.29 10.15 1.00
C SER A 95 4.73 9.85 0.62
N THR A 96 5.52 10.86 0.24
CA THR A 96 6.94 10.64 -0.07
C THR A 96 7.70 10.19 1.16
N THR A 97 7.47 10.82 2.31
CA THR A 97 8.09 10.42 3.57
C THR A 97 7.70 9.01 3.96
N MET A 98 6.42 8.67 3.83
CA MET A 98 5.92 7.33 4.11
C MET A 98 6.61 6.26 3.23
N CYS A 99 6.72 6.51 1.94
CA CYS A 99 7.38 5.57 1.03
C CYS A 99 8.85 5.36 1.40
N GLU A 100 9.56 6.44 1.71
CA GLU A 100 10.96 6.36 2.14
C GLU A 100 11.09 5.56 3.44
N ASP A 101 10.24 5.82 4.41
CA ASP A 101 10.24 5.12 5.70
C ASP A 101 9.95 3.63 5.53
N MET A 102 9.11 3.27 4.60
CA MET A 102 8.78 1.88 4.31
C MET A 102 9.87 1.13 3.54
N GLY A 103 10.85 1.86 2.98
CA GLY A 103 11.96 1.26 2.26
C GLY A 103 11.85 1.32 0.74
N PHE A 104 10.90 2.07 0.20
CA PHE A 104 10.85 2.35 -1.23
C PHE A 104 12.00 3.27 -1.63
N ILE A 105 12.44 3.14 -2.87
CA ILE A 105 13.41 4.05 -3.46
C ILE A 105 12.75 4.81 -4.61
N ILE A 106 13.25 6.00 -4.92
CA ILE A 106 12.82 6.73 -6.12
C ILE A 106 13.60 6.17 -7.29
N GLU A 107 12.90 5.48 -8.17
CA GLU A 107 13.52 4.88 -9.36
C GLU A 107 13.45 5.82 -10.56
N ALA A 108 12.41 6.65 -10.63
CA ALA A 108 12.24 7.59 -11.74
C ALA A 108 11.51 8.84 -11.26
N ARG A 109 11.80 9.95 -11.92
CA ARG A 109 11.12 11.22 -11.72
C ARG A 109 10.64 11.71 -13.09
N ILE A 110 9.34 11.93 -13.20
CA ILE A 110 8.72 12.37 -14.46
C ILE A 110 8.30 13.82 -14.27
N ALA A 111 8.90 14.71 -15.05
CA ALA A 111 8.68 16.15 -14.92
C ALA A 111 7.25 16.52 -15.30
N ASP A 112 6.66 17.40 -14.50
CA ASP A 112 5.36 18.02 -14.79
C ASP A 112 4.25 17.02 -15.10
N ALA A 113 4.24 15.91 -14.39
CA ALA A 113 3.31 14.80 -14.63
C ALA A 113 2.19 14.68 -13.57
N THR A 114 2.06 15.67 -12.68
CA THR A 114 0.93 15.80 -11.75
C THR A 114 0.47 17.26 -11.75
N PRO A 115 -0.77 17.53 -11.31
CA PRO A 115 -1.23 18.92 -11.24
C PRO A 115 -0.35 19.83 -10.38
N GLY A 116 0.35 19.29 -9.39
CA GLY A 116 1.21 20.05 -8.49
C GLY A 116 2.69 20.05 -8.90
N GLY A 117 3.09 19.28 -9.92
CA GLY A 117 4.48 19.19 -10.34
C GLY A 117 4.90 17.81 -10.80
N ASP A 118 6.08 17.37 -10.38
CA ASP A 118 6.65 16.10 -10.85
C ASP A 118 5.99 14.88 -10.23
N LEU A 119 6.02 13.78 -10.95
CA LEU A 119 5.59 12.46 -10.47
C LEU A 119 6.82 11.65 -10.10
N LEU A 120 6.86 11.16 -8.88
CA LEU A 120 7.92 10.27 -8.39
C LEU A 120 7.45 8.83 -8.51
N MET A 121 8.26 7.97 -9.12
CA MET A 121 8.00 6.54 -9.20
C MET A 121 8.83 5.86 -8.12
N PHE A 122 8.20 5.63 -6.97
CA PHE A 122 8.82 4.83 -5.90
C PHE A 122 8.67 3.35 -6.23
N THR A 123 9.70 2.57 -5.96
CA THR A 123 9.65 1.13 -6.19
C THR A 123 10.27 0.37 -5.02
N MET A 124 9.86 -0.89 -4.89
CA MET A 124 10.42 -1.83 -3.92
C MET A 124 10.44 -3.21 -4.55
N THR A 125 11.55 -3.92 -4.38
CA THR A 125 11.67 -5.33 -4.79
C THR A 125 11.43 -6.23 -3.58
N ALA A 126 11.06 -7.49 -3.83
CA ALA A 126 10.75 -8.44 -2.77
C ALA A 126 11.91 -8.65 -1.79
N ASP A 127 13.14 -8.71 -2.31
CA ASP A 127 14.35 -8.89 -1.50
C ASP A 127 14.68 -7.70 -0.60
N LYS A 128 14.15 -6.53 -0.92
CA LYS A 128 14.34 -5.32 -0.12
C LYS A 128 13.21 -5.07 0.89
N CYS A 129 12.13 -5.85 0.81
CA CYS A 129 10.99 -5.69 1.70
C CYS A 129 11.29 -6.25 3.08
N LYS A 130 11.29 -5.40 4.09
CA LYS A 130 11.57 -5.80 5.48
C LYS A 130 10.37 -6.39 6.21
N TYR A 131 9.18 -6.39 5.59
CA TYR A 131 7.94 -6.77 6.25
C TYR A 131 7.52 -8.22 6.02
N LEU A 132 8.27 -8.99 5.24
CA LEU A 132 7.92 -10.38 4.89
C LEU A 132 8.48 -11.43 5.85
N GLY A 133 9.31 -11.03 6.80
CA GLY A 133 9.92 -11.96 7.75
C GLY A 133 8.98 -12.38 8.86
N ASP A 134 9.39 -13.38 9.64
CA ASP A 134 8.62 -13.93 10.76
C ASP A 134 8.23 -12.88 11.80
N ARG A 135 9.06 -11.87 11.98
CA ARG A 135 8.79 -10.77 12.92
C ARG A 135 7.42 -10.15 12.68
N TYR A 136 7.04 -9.99 11.40
CA TYR A 136 5.75 -9.42 11.01
C TYR A 136 4.70 -10.50 10.74
N GLY A 137 5.10 -11.61 10.14
CA GLY A 137 4.19 -12.69 9.77
C GLY A 137 3.45 -13.32 10.96
N LYS A 138 4.11 -13.45 12.10
CA LYS A 138 3.48 -13.99 13.32
C LYS A 138 2.41 -13.08 13.91
N LYS A 139 2.33 -11.82 13.44
CA LYS A 139 1.39 -10.82 13.95
C LYS A 139 0.31 -10.47 12.93
N CYS A 140 0.12 -11.30 11.90
CA CYS A 140 -0.84 -11.01 10.84
C CYS A 140 -2.30 -11.23 11.25
N GLN A 141 -2.57 -11.98 12.33
CA GLN A 141 -3.93 -12.20 12.83
C GLN A 141 -4.34 -11.07 13.77
N SER A 142 -5.58 -10.58 13.58
CA SER A 142 -6.11 -9.56 14.47
C SER A 142 -6.58 -10.16 15.79
N PRO A 143 -6.62 -9.39 16.90
CA PRO A 143 -7.20 -9.86 18.15
C PRO A 143 -8.65 -10.31 18.00
N ALA A 144 -9.39 -9.76 17.06
CA ALA A 144 -10.80 -10.10 16.84
C ALA A 144 -10.98 -11.45 16.12
N SER A 145 -9.95 -11.98 15.47
CA SER A 145 -9.99 -13.26 14.75
C SER A 145 -9.26 -14.38 15.45
N ALA A 146 -8.76 -14.12 16.63
CA ALA A 146 -8.03 -15.11 17.43
C ALA A 146 -8.94 -16.21 17.99
#